data_cc2ce11d985f511394a0afcaa16858fe
#
_entry.id   cc2ce11d985f511394a0afcaa16858fe
#
_cell.length_a   1.000
_cell.length_b   1.000
_cell.length_c   1.000
_cell.angle_alpha   90.00
_cell.angle_beta   90.00
_cell.angle_gamma   90.00
#
_symmetry.space_group_name_H-M   'P 1'
#
loop_
_entity.id
_entity.type
_entity.pdbx_description
1 polymer ?
#
loop_
_entity_poly.entity_id
_entity_poly.type
_entity_poly.pdbx_seq_one_letter_code
_entity_poly.pdbx_strand_id
1 'polypeptide(L)'
;METTIQLSRSNIALYLVLIIVISLGLKLYTVDFSIPPHSDDFGYIVDSVQYNQGDFFISQKKNPGWPLFLAPFLSIINSDNFLDYASIARILTIVISAITIIPMYILARRFFDEKYSLIASCLFAFEPHLNYNSGGAMSEPLLILVLISSMIFILHDKTKYHYLAFIFAGLCWWIRLEAIYPIIAISVIYFLIRRSKPNSLRNFSFCVVFLLIVISPMFIQRDLQFDDPFYVWYSGTILSDDYAELLTSPEEAEITDFVEEYGVLGLIDRLANGLIILLNTLSRILFPFLFILIPFGILFSLRLVDQKLNRIKANWIMIIIIISILIIP
;
A
#
# COMPACT_ATOMS: atom_id res chain seq x y z
N MET A 1 19.02 -32.98 14.32
CA MET A 1 17.69 -33.06 14.97
C MET A 1 17.42 -31.66 15.57
N GLU A 2 16.87 -30.76 14.79
CA GLU A 2 16.46 -29.44 15.32
C GLU A 2 15.13 -29.64 16.04
N THR A 3 15.15 -29.52 17.33
CA THR A 3 13.93 -29.38 18.13
C THR A 3 13.29 -28.05 17.75
N THR A 4 12.36 -28.07 16.83
CA THR A 4 11.48 -26.93 16.55
C THR A 4 10.69 -26.63 17.82
N ILE A 5 11.11 -25.63 18.57
CA ILE A 5 10.36 -25.11 19.71
C ILE A 5 9.05 -24.55 19.15
N GLN A 6 7.97 -25.37 19.20
CA GLN A 6 6.63 -24.88 18.87
C GLN A 6 6.18 -23.95 20.00
N LEU A 7 6.00 -22.68 19.64
CA LEU A 7 5.42 -21.70 20.56
C LEU A 7 3.94 -22.03 20.81
N SER A 8 3.49 -21.95 22.05
CA SER A 8 2.06 -22.09 22.34
C SER A 8 1.28 -20.92 21.74
N ARG A 9 0.02 -21.16 21.37
CA ARG A 9 -0.86 -20.09 20.84
C ARG A 9 -0.98 -18.93 21.81
N SER A 10 -0.98 -19.18 23.11
CA SER A 10 -1.01 -18.16 24.15
C SER A 10 0.25 -17.28 24.12
N ASN A 11 1.43 -17.89 23.93
CA ASN A 11 2.69 -17.15 23.84
C ASN A 11 2.76 -16.28 22.58
N ILE A 12 2.26 -16.79 21.44
CA ILE A 12 2.19 -16.02 20.20
C ILE A 12 1.30 -14.80 20.38
N ALA A 13 0.10 -14.97 20.95
CA ALA A 13 -0.80 -13.85 21.23
C ALA A 13 -0.16 -12.83 22.18
N LEU A 14 0.51 -13.29 23.22
CA LEU A 14 1.23 -12.43 24.16
C LEU A 14 2.32 -11.60 23.45
N TYR A 15 3.15 -12.24 22.62
CA TYR A 15 4.21 -11.54 21.87
C TYR A 15 3.64 -10.53 20.89
N LEU A 16 2.55 -10.85 20.17
CA LEU A 16 1.90 -9.90 19.27
C LEU A 16 1.35 -8.71 20.04
N VAL A 17 0.69 -8.94 21.18
CA VAL A 17 0.20 -7.84 22.04
C VAL A 17 1.35 -6.98 22.52
N LEU A 18 2.46 -7.57 22.97
CA LEU A 18 3.64 -6.82 23.40
C LEU A 18 4.23 -5.98 22.25
N ILE A 19 4.37 -6.54 21.06
CA ILE A 19 4.86 -5.80 19.88
C ILE A 19 3.92 -4.62 19.58
N ILE A 20 2.60 -4.83 19.57
CA ILE A 20 1.61 -3.79 19.32
C ILE A 20 1.69 -2.68 20.37
N VAL A 21 1.72 -3.03 21.66
CA VAL A 21 1.74 -2.05 22.76
C VAL A 21 3.02 -1.22 22.72
N ILE A 22 4.18 -1.86 22.53
CA ILE A 22 5.47 -1.15 22.46
C ILE A 22 5.51 -0.27 21.20
N SER A 23 5.06 -0.78 20.04
CA SER A 23 4.98 0.02 18.81
C SER A 23 4.04 1.22 18.95
N LEU A 24 2.86 1.03 19.57
CA LEU A 24 1.92 2.11 19.85
C LEU A 24 2.54 3.15 20.78
N GLY A 25 3.19 2.71 21.86
CA GLY A 25 3.87 3.61 22.79
C GLY A 25 4.99 4.42 22.13
N LEU A 26 5.79 3.77 21.26
CA LEU A 26 6.85 4.44 20.49
C LEU A 26 6.26 5.50 19.55
N LYS A 27 5.23 5.16 18.78
CA LYS A 27 4.58 6.08 17.84
C LYS A 27 3.97 7.29 18.55
N LEU A 28 3.27 7.07 19.66
CA LEU A 28 2.71 8.16 20.46
C LEU A 28 3.79 9.05 21.10
N TYR A 29 4.93 8.47 21.47
CA TYR A 29 6.06 9.21 22.04
C TYR A 29 6.78 10.08 21.00
N THR A 30 6.87 9.61 19.75
CA THR A 30 7.61 10.32 18.69
C THR A 30 6.80 11.40 17.98
N VAL A 31 5.46 11.41 18.14
CA VAL A 31 4.58 12.38 17.48
C VAL A 31 4.40 13.61 18.34
N ASP A 32 4.69 14.78 17.76
CA ASP A 32 4.36 16.06 18.36
C ASP A 32 3.00 16.55 17.85
N PHE A 33 1.99 16.49 18.70
CA PHE A 33 0.62 16.91 18.39
C PHE A 33 0.45 18.44 18.35
N SER A 34 1.42 19.22 18.79
CA SER A 34 1.39 20.67 18.75
C SER A 34 1.83 21.26 17.40
N ILE A 35 2.50 20.45 16.57
CA ILE A 35 2.95 20.88 15.24
C ILE A 35 1.75 20.82 14.28
N PRO A 36 1.45 21.90 13.55
CA PRO A 36 0.42 21.87 12.51
C PRO A 36 0.72 20.84 11.43
N PRO A 37 -0.30 20.17 10.87
CA PRO A 37 -0.12 19.32 9.71
C PRO A 37 0.30 20.17 8.51
N HIS A 38 1.11 19.61 7.64
CA HIS A 38 1.59 20.31 6.47
C HIS A 38 1.26 19.53 5.19
N SER A 39 1.25 20.22 4.07
CA SER A 39 1.09 19.62 2.74
C SER A 39 -0.11 18.67 2.65
N ASP A 40 0.15 17.39 2.44
CA ASP A 40 -0.88 16.38 2.17
C ASP A 40 -1.77 16.10 3.38
N ASP A 41 -1.21 16.09 4.58
CA ASP A 41 -1.97 15.89 5.83
C ASP A 41 -3.07 16.92 5.99
N PHE A 42 -2.72 18.20 5.76
CA PHE A 42 -3.65 19.31 5.83
C PHE A 42 -4.81 19.12 4.83
N GLY A 43 -4.48 18.82 3.57
CA GLY A 43 -5.49 18.63 2.54
C GLY A 43 -6.45 17.46 2.86
N TYR A 44 -5.96 16.34 3.35
CA TYR A 44 -6.81 15.20 3.72
C TYR A 44 -7.80 15.54 4.85
N ILE A 45 -7.36 16.33 5.84
CA ILE A 45 -8.23 16.75 6.94
C ILE A 45 -9.30 17.73 6.43
N VAL A 46 -8.92 18.71 5.60
CA VAL A 46 -9.86 19.66 4.98
C VAL A 46 -10.90 18.94 4.15
N ASP A 47 -10.48 18.05 3.24
CA ASP A 47 -11.39 17.25 2.41
C ASP A 47 -12.37 16.44 3.28
N SER A 48 -11.90 15.87 4.39
CA SER A 48 -12.73 15.10 5.32
C SER A 48 -13.80 15.97 6.00
N VAL A 49 -13.46 17.20 6.37
CA VAL A 49 -14.39 18.14 6.98
C VAL A 49 -15.44 18.60 5.96
N GLN A 50 -15.03 18.85 4.71
CA GLN A 50 -15.95 19.20 3.62
C GLN A 50 -16.94 18.07 3.30
N TYR A 51 -16.50 16.83 3.31
CA TYR A 51 -17.38 15.66 3.14
C TYR A 51 -18.43 15.56 4.26
N ASN A 52 -18.09 15.93 5.49
CA ASN A 52 -19.07 16.00 6.60
C ASN A 52 -20.11 17.12 6.41
N GLN A 53 -19.78 18.13 5.64
CA GLN A 53 -20.72 19.22 5.29
C GLN A 53 -21.61 18.86 4.08
N GLY A 54 -21.41 17.69 3.49
CA GLY A 54 -22.13 17.22 2.31
C GLY A 54 -21.52 17.70 0.98
N ASP A 55 -20.39 18.36 1.01
CA ASP A 55 -19.66 18.76 -0.17
C ASP A 55 -18.70 17.64 -0.59
N PHE A 56 -19.22 16.68 -1.33
CA PHE A 56 -18.46 15.53 -1.81
C PHE A 56 -17.87 15.85 -3.19
N PHE A 57 -16.56 15.97 -3.23
CA PHE A 57 -15.81 16.13 -4.48
C PHE A 57 -14.57 15.22 -4.47
N ILE A 58 -14.00 14.95 -5.64
CA ILE A 58 -12.69 14.30 -5.74
C ILE A 58 -11.65 15.37 -5.99
N SER A 59 -10.65 15.43 -5.12
CA SER A 59 -9.49 16.31 -5.33
C SER A 59 -8.77 15.91 -6.62
N GLN A 60 -8.32 16.89 -7.40
CA GLN A 60 -7.50 16.63 -8.59
C GLN A 60 -6.25 15.81 -8.25
N LYS A 61 -5.63 16.11 -7.11
CA LYS A 61 -4.33 15.56 -6.68
C LYS A 61 -4.42 14.31 -5.83
N LYS A 62 -5.56 14.04 -5.18
CA LYS A 62 -5.68 13.03 -4.13
C LYS A 62 -6.94 12.20 -4.31
N ASN A 63 -6.82 10.92 -3.98
CA ASN A 63 -7.97 10.03 -3.95
C ASN A 63 -8.78 10.21 -2.67
N PRO A 64 -10.12 10.04 -2.74
CA PRO A 64 -11.03 10.35 -1.63
C PRO A 64 -11.05 9.29 -0.52
N GLY A 65 -10.40 8.14 -0.69
CA GLY A 65 -10.55 7.00 0.22
C GLY A 65 -10.09 7.28 1.65
N TRP A 66 -8.96 7.96 1.83
CA TRP A 66 -8.50 8.35 3.16
C TRP A 66 -9.38 9.45 3.78
N PRO A 67 -9.70 10.56 3.11
CA PRO A 67 -10.65 11.55 3.61
C PRO A 67 -12.02 10.98 3.96
N LEU A 68 -12.57 10.08 3.14
CA LEU A 68 -13.84 9.41 3.43
C LEU A 68 -13.78 8.53 4.68
N PHE A 69 -12.63 7.86 4.88
CA PHE A 69 -12.43 7.08 6.10
C PHE A 69 -12.32 7.97 7.33
N LEU A 70 -11.67 9.14 7.24
CA LEU A 70 -11.51 10.09 8.34
C LEU A 70 -12.83 10.81 8.69
N ALA A 71 -13.64 11.15 7.70
CA ALA A 71 -14.81 12.00 7.83
C ALA A 71 -15.71 11.64 9.03
N PRO A 72 -16.17 10.37 9.24
CA PRO A 72 -17.03 10.02 10.36
C PRO A 72 -16.36 10.23 11.73
N PHE A 73 -15.05 10.13 11.84
CA PHE A 73 -14.33 10.37 13.10
C PHE A 73 -14.17 11.87 13.36
N LEU A 74 -13.97 12.67 12.31
CA LEU A 74 -13.86 14.12 12.44
C LEU A 74 -15.21 14.79 12.65
N SER A 75 -16.33 14.18 12.25
CA SER A 75 -17.68 14.72 12.47
C SER A 75 -18.07 14.82 13.96
N ILE A 76 -17.38 14.06 14.83
CA ILE A 76 -17.65 14.05 16.27
C ILE A 76 -17.01 15.27 16.95
N ILE A 77 -16.05 15.92 16.27
CA ILE A 77 -15.29 17.05 16.80
C ILE A 77 -16.07 18.34 16.52
N ASN A 78 -16.27 19.13 17.55
CA ASN A 78 -16.80 20.48 17.43
C ASN A 78 -15.80 21.45 18.07
N SER A 79 -14.78 21.83 17.32
CA SER A 79 -13.70 22.71 17.77
C SER A 79 -13.36 23.74 16.70
N ASP A 80 -13.05 24.94 17.14
CA ASP A 80 -12.51 26.02 16.27
C ASP A 80 -11.01 25.87 16.04
N ASN A 81 -10.36 24.93 16.75
CA ASN A 81 -8.93 24.68 16.62
C ASN A 81 -8.68 23.55 15.65
N PHE A 82 -8.03 23.83 14.52
CA PHE A 82 -7.67 22.84 13.49
C PHE A 82 -6.76 21.71 14.02
N LEU A 83 -5.94 21.99 15.05
CA LEU A 83 -5.06 20.96 15.65
C LEU A 83 -5.82 19.82 16.32
N ASP A 84 -7.07 20.03 16.73
CA ASP A 84 -7.88 18.96 17.32
C ASP A 84 -8.26 17.93 16.27
N TYR A 85 -8.64 18.38 15.06
CA TYR A 85 -8.88 17.52 13.89
C TYR A 85 -7.61 16.78 13.46
N ALA A 86 -6.50 17.49 13.41
CA ALA A 86 -5.19 16.91 13.09
C ALA A 86 -4.77 15.84 14.10
N SER A 87 -5.01 16.08 15.37
CA SER A 87 -4.69 15.12 16.45
C SER A 87 -5.48 13.82 16.32
N ILE A 88 -6.78 13.90 16.03
CA ILE A 88 -7.60 12.70 15.80
C ILE A 88 -7.14 11.94 14.55
N ALA A 89 -6.86 12.64 13.45
CA ALA A 89 -6.36 12.01 12.24
C ALA A 89 -5.02 11.28 12.48
N ARG A 90 -4.09 11.89 13.23
CA ARG A 90 -2.82 11.26 13.63
C ARG A 90 -3.01 10.05 14.55
N ILE A 91 -3.91 10.14 15.52
CA ILE A 91 -4.24 8.99 16.39
C ILE A 91 -4.78 7.83 15.55
N LEU A 92 -5.65 8.11 14.57
CA LEU A 92 -6.19 7.07 13.70
C LEU A 92 -5.11 6.42 12.85
N THR A 93 -4.17 7.17 12.26
CA THR A 93 -3.05 6.60 11.51
C THR A 93 -2.16 5.73 12.39
N ILE A 94 -1.85 6.18 13.62
CA ILE A 94 -1.09 5.42 14.60
C ILE A 94 -1.79 4.11 14.96
N VAL A 95 -3.08 4.16 15.24
CA VAL A 95 -3.88 2.98 15.59
C VAL A 95 -3.95 2.00 14.41
N ILE A 96 -4.22 2.48 13.18
CA ILE A 96 -4.25 1.64 11.97
C ILE A 96 -2.90 0.97 11.76
N SER A 97 -1.80 1.73 11.86
CA SER A 97 -0.44 1.18 11.72
C SER A 97 -0.16 0.10 12.77
N ALA A 98 -0.56 0.29 14.02
CA ALA A 98 -0.38 -0.69 15.08
C ALA A 98 -1.25 -1.96 14.86
N ILE A 99 -2.50 -1.80 14.45
CA ILE A 99 -3.40 -2.94 14.14
C ILE A 99 -2.87 -3.74 12.95
N THR A 100 -2.21 -3.10 11.99
CA THR A 100 -1.65 -3.75 10.79
C THR A 100 -0.58 -4.80 11.11
N ILE A 101 0.01 -4.77 12.30
CA ILE A 101 0.96 -5.79 12.79
C ILE A 101 0.32 -7.19 12.78
N ILE A 102 -0.98 -7.30 13.09
CA ILE A 102 -1.70 -8.60 13.10
C ILE A 102 -1.81 -9.19 11.68
N PRO A 103 -2.38 -8.49 10.68
CA PRO A 103 -2.40 -9.01 9.32
C PRO A 103 -0.99 -9.23 8.75
N MET A 104 0.01 -8.43 9.12
CA MET A 104 1.40 -8.69 8.74
C MET A 104 1.91 -10.03 9.27
N TYR A 105 1.62 -10.37 10.53
CA TYR A 105 1.92 -11.69 11.09
C TYR A 105 1.20 -12.81 10.31
N ILE A 106 -0.10 -12.63 10.01
CA ILE A 106 -0.89 -13.62 9.27
C ILE A 106 -0.33 -13.82 7.85
N LEU A 107 0.08 -12.75 7.19
CA LEU A 107 0.73 -12.83 5.88
C LEU A 107 2.07 -13.56 5.95
N ALA A 108 2.92 -13.20 6.92
CA ALA A 108 4.22 -13.84 7.12
C ALA A 108 4.09 -15.35 7.40
N ARG A 109 3.02 -15.78 8.10
CA ARG A 109 2.70 -17.20 8.36
C ARG A 109 2.41 -18.03 7.10
N ARG A 110 2.16 -17.38 5.97
CA ARG A 110 2.03 -18.08 4.68
C ARG A 110 3.37 -18.56 4.13
N PHE A 111 4.47 -17.96 4.58
CA PHE A 111 5.82 -18.19 4.05
C PHE A 111 6.77 -18.77 5.08
N PHE A 112 6.56 -18.46 6.35
CA PHE A 112 7.46 -18.76 7.45
C PHE A 112 6.76 -19.49 8.59
N ASP A 113 7.54 -20.13 9.46
CA ASP A 113 7.05 -20.64 10.72
C ASP A 113 6.71 -19.51 11.73
N GLU A 114 6.21 -19.90 12.90
CA GLU A 114 5.72 -18.96 13.91
C GLU A 114 6.79 -17.97 14.40
N LYS A 115 8.00 -18.47 14.63
CA LYS A 115 9.11 -17.68 15.16
C LYS A 115 9.54 -16.60 14.16
N TYR A 116 9.77 -16.97 12.90
CA TYR A 116 10.18 -16.02 11.87
C TYR A 116 9.05 -15.06 11.49
N SER A 117 7.80 -15.49 11.59
CA SER A 117 6.65 -14.61 11.37
C SER A 117 6.50 -13.55 12.46
N LEU A 118 6.81 -13.88 13.72
CA LEU A 118 6.89 -12.89 14.81
C LEU A 118 8.03 -11.90 14.58
N ILE A 119 9.20 -12.38 14.15
CA ILE A 119 10.33 -11.51 13.80
C ILE A 119 9.95 -10.56 12.66
N ALA A 120 9.33 -11.05 11.59
CA ALA A 120 8.86 -10.22 10.48
C ALA A 120 7.87 -9.15 10.95
N SER A 121 6.94 -9.51 11.85
CA SER A 121 5.97 -8.56 12.42
C SER A 121 6.65 -7.53 13.32
N CYS A 122 7.69 -7.93 14.04
CA CYS A 122 8.49 -7.03 14.87
C CYS A 122 9.28 -6.04 13.99
N LEU A 123 9.94 -6.52 12.94
CA LEU A 123 10.64 -5.65 11.98
C LEU A 123 9.69 -4.65 11.33
N PHE A 124 8.50 -5.08 10.94
CA PHE A 124 7.47 -4.19 10.39
C PHE A 124 7.02 -3.15 11.41
N ALA A 125 6.78 -3.56 12.67
CA ALA A 125 6.30 -2.68 13.73
C ALA A 125 7.27 -1.55 14.07
N PHE A 126 8.57 -1.81 13.95
CA PHE A 126 9.65 -0.89 14.34
C PHE A 126 10.44 -0.33 13.16
N GLU A 127 9.96 -0.54 11.92
CA GLU A 127 10.57 0.07 10.76
C GLU A 127 10.45 1.60 10.84
N PRO A 128 11.57 2.36 10.78
CA PRO A 128 11.57 3.80 11.10
C PRO A 128 10.72 4.63 10.15
N HIS A 129 10.72 4.30 8.86
CA HIS A 129 9.96 5.07 7.86
C HIS A 129 8.45 4.87 8.04
N LEU A 130 7.99 3.63 8.31
CA LEU A 130 6.59 3.35 8.65
C LEU A 130 6.17 4.04 9.95
N ASN A 131 7.09 4.13 10.93
CA ASN A 131 6.83 4.85 12.18
C ASN A 131 6.69 6.35 11.94
N TYR A 132 7.56 6.94 11.12
CA TYR A 132 7.48 8.34 10.75
C TYR A 132 6.15 8.66 10.02
N ASN A 133 5.81 7.90 8.98
CA ASN A 133 4.57 8.10 8.22
C ASN A 133 3.31 7.88 9.06
N SER A 134 3.35 7.00 10.06
CA SER A 134 2.21 6.80 10.94
C SER A 134 1.97 7.97 11.91
N GLY A 135 2.97 8.84 12.12
CA GLY A 135 2.85 10.04 12.94
C GLY A 135 2.19 11.23 12.22
N GLY A 136 2.09 11.18 10.90
CA GLY A 136 1.30 12.12 10.09
C GLY A 136 -0.16 11.69 9.96
N ALA A 137 -1.00 12.57 9.40
CA ALA A 137 -2.38 12.23 9.03
C ALA A 137 -2.45 11.64 7.61
N MET A 138 -1.46 10.79 7.28
CA MET A 138 -1.20 10.28 5.93
C MET A 138 -2.05 9.06 5.58
N SER A 139 -2.25 8.82 4.28
CA SER A 139 -3.07 7.72 3.76
C SER A 139 -2.36 6.35 3.77
N GLU A 140 -1.04 6.32 3.86
CA GLU A 140 -0.20 5.12 3.75
C GLU A 140 -0.53 4.04 4.79
N PRO A 141 -0.78 4.34 6.06
CA PRO A 141 -1.12 3.30 7.03
C PRO A 141 -2.40 2.53 6.65
N LEU A 142 -3.41 3.22 6.14
CA LEU A 142 -4.64 2.58 5.66
C LEU A 142 -4.38 1.77 4.39
N LEU A 143 -3.63 2.33 3.44
CA LEU A 143 -3.25 1.62 2.21
C LEU A 143 -2.53 0.31 2.53
N ILE A 144 -1.54 0.33 3.42
CA ILE A 144 -0.77 -0.85 3.81
C ILE A 144 -1.66 -1.91 4.47
N LEU A 145 -2.57 -1.51 5.35
CA LEU A 145 -3.54 -2.41 5.98
C LEU A 145 -4.41 -3.12 4.93
N VAL A 146 -4.98 -2.34 4.01
CA VAL A 146 -5.88 -2.85 2.96
C VAL A 146 -5.10 -3.73 1.97
N LEU A 147 -3.90 -3.33 1.58
CA LEU A 147 -3.03 -4.10 0.69
C LEU A 147 -2.61 -5.44 1.30
N ILE A 148 -2.12 -5.45 2.55
CA ILE A 148 -1.76 -6.70 3.25
C ILE A 148 -2.98 -7.62 3.37
N SER A 149 -4.16 -7.06 3.65
CA SER A 149 -5.40 -7.83 3.71
C SER A 149 -5.75 -8.45 2.36
N SER A 150 -5.63 -7.69 1.27
CA SER A 150 -5.80 -8.21 -0.09
C SER A 150 -4.83 -9.36 -0.38
N MET A 151 -3.56 -9.23 0.01
CA MET A 151 -2.55 -10.29 -0.14
C MET A 151 -2.88 -11.55 0.66
N ILE A 152 -3.37 -11.42 1.88
CA ILE A 152 -3.82 -12.57 2.69
C ILE A 152 -4.95 -13.31 1.98
N PHE A 153 -5.90 -12.57 1.41
CA PHE A 153 -7.07 -13.16 0.75
C PHE A 153 -6.70 -13.83 -0.57
N ILE A 154 -5.84 -13.24 -1.41
CA ILE A 154 -5.44 -13.85 -2.68
C ILE A 154 -4.67 -15.16 -2.46
N LEU A 155 -3.93 -15.27 -1.36
CA LEU A 155 -3.16 -16.46 -0.98
C LEU A 155 -4.02 -17.56 -0.37
N HIS A 156 -5.32 -17.34 -0.22
CA HIS A 156 -6.21 -18.35 0.36
C HIS A 156 -6.65 -19.37 -0.69
N ASP A 157 -6.90 -20.64 -0.26
CA ASP A 157 -7.28 -21.72 -1.18
C ASP A 157 -8.72 -21.63 -1.70
N LYS A 158 -9.64 -21.00 -0.95
CA LYS A 158 -11.07 -20.94 -1.31
C LYS A 158 -11.33 -19.75 -2.21
N THR A 159 -12.05 -19.97 -3.33
CA THR A 159 -12.36 -18.97 -4.35
C THR A 159 -13.04 -17.71 -3.80
N LYS A 160 -13.92 -17.82 -2.80
CA LYS A 160 -14.58 -16.67 -2.19
C LYS A 160 -13.61 -15.62 -1.63
N TYR A 161 -12.44 -16.03 -1.15
CA TYR A 161 -11.43 -15.10 -0.66
C TYR A 161 -10.73 -14.36 -1.79
N HIS A 162 -10.66 -14.95 -3.00
CA HIS A 162 -10.14 -14.21 -4.16
C HIS A 162 -11.04 -13.05 -4.54
N TYR A 163 -12.36 -13.19 -4.44
CA TYR A 163 -13.28 -12.07 -4.63
C TYR A 163 -13.01 -10.95 -3.62
N LEU A 164 -12.81 -11.31 -2.34
CA LEU A 164 -12.42 -10.35 -1.31
C LEU A 164 -11.07 -9.69 -1.62
N ALA A 165 -10.09 -10.43 -2.13
CA ALA A 165 -8.80 -9.86 -2.52
C ALA A 165 -8.97 -8.74 -3.55
N PHE A 166 -9.80 -8.93 -4.57
CA PHE A 166 -10.04 -7.92 -5.59
C PHE A 166 -10.91 -6.75 -5.09
N ILE A 167 -11.83 -6.99 -4.15
CA ILE A 167 -12.55 -5.91 -3.44
C ILE A 167 -11.54 -5.04 -2.68
N PHE A 168 -10.64 -5.64 -1.89
CA PHE A 168 -9.61 -4.91 -1.16
C PHE A 168 -8.62 -4.21 -2.09
N ALA A 169 -8.27 -4.81 -3.23
CA ALA A 169 -7.48 -4.15 -4.27
C ALA A 169 -8.17 -2.90 -4.84
N GLY A 170 -9.49 -2.97 -5.05
CA GLY A 170 -10.29 -1.81 -5.43
C GLY A 170 -10.32 -0.72 -4.35
N LEU A 171 -10.38 -1.10 -3.07
CA LEU A 171 -10.27 -0.15 -1.96
C LEU A 171 -8.89 0.52 -1.90
N CYS A 172 -7.80 -0.19 -2.27
CA CYS A 172 -6.50 0.47 -2.42
C CYS A 172 -6.55 1.59 -3.45
N TRP A 173 -7.27 1.41 -4.57
CA TRP A 173 -7.45 2.46 -5.58
C TRP A 173 -8.17 3.70 -5.03
N TRP A 174 -9.15 3.52 -4.16
CA TRP A 174 -9.80 4.65 -3.49
C TRP A 174 -8.84 5.46 -2.62
N ILE A 175 -7.84 4.79 -2.03
CA ILE A 175 -6.89 5.43 -1.12
C ILE A 175 -5.79 6.15 -1.90
N ARG A 176 -5.22 5.52 -2.95
CA ARG A 176 -4.12 6.07 -3.74
C ARG A 176 -4.19 5.59 -5.19
N LEU A 177 -3.79 6.46 -6.11
CA LEU A 177 -3.76 6.16 -7.55
C LEU A 177 -2.75 5.08 -7.90
N GLU A 178 -1.62 5.04 -7.20
CA GLU A 178 -0.56 4.04 -7.41
C GLU A 178 -1.03 2.60 -7.15
N ALA A 179 -2.23 2.43 -6.60
CA ALA A 179 -2.82 1.12 -6.38
C ALA A 179 -3.10 0.32 -7.67
N ILE A 180 -2.96 0.92 -8.85
CA ILE A 180 -2.97 0.18 -10.12
C ILE A 180 -1.90 -0.93 -10.12
N TYR A 181 -0.71 -0.68 -9.56
CA TYR A 181 0.36 -1.66 -9.48
C TYR A 181 0.01 -2.86 -8.60
N PRO A 182 -0.49 -2.70 -7.36
CA PRO A 182 -1.04 -3.80 -6.58
C PRO A 182 -2.14 -4.59 -7.29
N ILE A 183 -3.05 -3.94 -8.02
CA ILE A 183 -4.12 -4.61 -8.76
C ILE A 183 -3.53 -5.54 -9.83
N ILE A 184 -2.55 -5.05 -10.60
CA ILE A 184 -1.83 -5.85 -11.59
C ILE A 184 -1.12 -7.02 -10.91
N ALA A 185 -0.39 -6.76 -9.82
CA ALA A 185 0.33 -7.79 -9.07
C ALA A 185 -0.61 -8.89 -8.55
N ILE A 186 -1.74 -8.53 -7.94
CA ILE A 186 -2.75 -9.47 -7.44
C ILE A 186 -3.35 -10.30 -8.59
N SER A 187 -3.57 -9.68 -9.76
CA SER A 187 -4.04 -10.38 -10.96
C SER A 187 -3.03 -11.41 -11.45
N VAL A 188 -1.75 -11.06 -11.51
CA VAL A 188 -0.66 -11.98 -11.86
C VAL A 188 -0.57 -13.13 -10.84
N ILE A 189 -0.63 -12.83 -9.55
CA ILE A 189 -0.63 -13.82 -8.48
C ILE A 189 -1.80 -14.79 -8.63
N TYR A 190 -3.00 -14.27 -8.93
CA TYR A 190 -4.16 -15.11 -9.17
C TYR A 190 -3.89 -16.16 -10.25
N PHE A 191 -3.38 -15.74 -11.40
CA PHE A 191 -3.08 -16.66 -12.50
C PHE A 191 -1.98 -17.66 -12.14
N LEU A 192 -0.92 -17.23 -11.47
CA LEU A 192 0.15 -18.14 -11.05
C LEU A 192 -0.36 -19.26 -10.11
N ILE A 193 -1.31 -18.93 -9.21
CA ILE A 193 -1.85 -19.89 -8.25
C ILE A 193 -2.96 -20.75 -8.87
N ARG A 194 -3.78 -20.18 -9.78
CA ARG A 194 -5.06 -20.76 -10.19
C ARG A 194 -5.13 -21.22 -11.63
N ARG A 195 -4.12 -20.93 -12.49
CA ARG A 195 -4.15 -21.29 -13.93
C ARG A 195 -4.50 -22.75 -14.21
N SER A 196 -4.11 -23.68 -13.34
CA SER A 196 -4.35 -25.11 -13.48
C SER A 196 -5.65 -25.61 -12.83
N LYS A 197 -6.45 -24.72 -12.25
CA LYS A 197 -7.70 -25.10 -11.58
C LYS A 197 -8.88 -24.97 -12.54
N PRO A 198 -9.92 -25.84 -12.43
CA PRO A 198 -11.11 -25.72 -13.27
C PRO A 198 -11.80 -24.36 -13.03
N ASN A 199 -12.37 -23.82 -14.09
CA ASN A 199 -13.09 -22.54 -14.07
C ASN A 199 -12.25 -21.32 -13.62
N SER A 200 -10.92 -21.39 -13.73
CA SER A 200 -10.02 -20.30 -13.29
C SER A 200 -10.38 -18.98 -13.99
N LEU A 201 -10.55 -18.99 -15.31
CA LEU A 201 -10.87 -17.78 -16.08
C LEU A 201 -12.24 -17.21 -15.69
N ARG A 202 -13.26 -18.05 -15.53
CA ARG A 202 -14.59 -17.61 -15.07
C ARG A 202 -14.53 -16.96 -13.71
N ASN A 203 -13.81 -17.58 -12.76
CA ASN A 203 -13.65 -17.02 -11.42
C ASN A 203 -12.84 -15.71 -11.44
N PHE A 204 -11.86 -15.58 -12.32
CA PHE A 204 -11.15 -14.32 -12.53
C PHE A 204 -12.06 -13.21 -13.05
N SER A 205 -12.94 -13.54 -14.03
CA SER A 205 -13.92 -12.57 -14.51
C SER A 205 -14.81 -12.05 -13.37
N PHE A 206 -15.26 -12.90 -12.44
CA PHE A 206 -15.97 -12.45 -11.25
C PHE A 206 -15.11 -11.58 -10.34
N CYS A 207 -13.83 -11.91 -10.16
CA CYS A 207 -12.89 -11.06 -9.41
C CYS A 207 -12.83 -9.65 -10.02
N VAL A 208 -12.70 -9.57 -11.35
CA VAL A 208 -12.68 -8.29 -12.08
C VAL A 208 -14.00 -7.54 -11.94
N VAL A 209 -15.15 -8.24 -12.02
CA VAL A 209 -16.45 -7.61 -11.79
C VAL A 209 -16.55 -6.99 -10.40
N PHE A 210 -16.13 -7.70 -9.35
CA PHE A 210 -16.10 -7.14 -7.99
C PHE A 210 -15.14 -5.94 -7.86
N LEU A 211 -13.99 -6.00 -8.50
CA LEU A 211 -13.07 -4.87 -8.57
C LEU A 211 -13.76 -3.66 -9.22
N LEU A 212 -14.36 -3.84 -10.39
CA LEU A 212 -15.03 -2.77 -11.14
C LEU A 212 -16.22 -2.17 -10.36
N ILE A 213 -17.00 -3.00 -9.65
CA ILE A 213 -18.08 -2.51 -8.78
C ILE A 213 -17.52 -1.58 -7.70
N VAL A 214 -16.37 -1.93 -7.10
CA VAL A 214 -15.77 -1.10 -6.06
C VAL A 214 -15.19 0.20 -6.62
N ILE A 215 -14.59 0.18 -7.80
CA ILE A 215 -13.93 1.38 -8.38
C ILE A 215 -14.92 2.29 -9.13
N SER A 216 -16.01 1.71 -9.68
CA SER A 216 -16.93 2.45 -10.56
C SER A 216 -17.50 3.75 -9.97
N PRO A 217 -17.87 3.85 -8.67
CA PRO A 217 -18.39 5.12 -8.16
C PRO A 217 -17.37 6.26 -8.27
N MET A 218 -16.08 5.96 -8.10
CA MET A 218 -15.04 6.96 -8.24
C MET A 218 -14.84 7.39 -9.70
N PHE A 219 -14.91 6.45 -10.65
CA PHE A 219 -14.85 6.78 -12.07
C PHE A 219 -16.03 7.62 -12.53
N ILE A 220 -17.24 7.29 -12.07
CA ILE A 220 -18.45 8.09 -12.36
C ILE A 220 -18.29 9.51 -11.80
N GLN A 221 -17.82 9.65 -10.57
CA GLN A 221 -17.63 10.96 -9.97
C GLN A 221 -16.56 11.79 -10.69
N ARG A 222 -15.45 11.16 -11.15
CA ARG A 222 -14.43 11.84 -11.96
C ARG A 222 -14.96 12.28 -13.31
N ASP A 223 -15.72 11.43 -13.99
CA ASP A 223 -16.36 11.77 -15.25
C ASP A 223 -17.29 12.98 -15.10
N LEU A 224 -18.13 13.01 -14.05
CA LEU A 224 -19.02 14.12 -13.76
C LEU A 224 -18.29 15.42 -13.37
N GLN A 225 -17.10 15.32 -12.81
CA GLN A 225 -16.35 16.46 -12.27
C GLN A 225 -15.32 17.01 -13.26
N PHE A 226 -14.71 16.13 -14.08
CA PHE A 226 -13.58 16.46 -14.95
C PHE A 226 -13.82 16.13 -16.44
N ASP A 227 -15.02 15.62 -16.80
CA ASP A 227 -15.33 15.09 -18.14
C ASP A 227 -14.36 13.96 -18.59
N ASP A 228 -13.65 13.32 -17.64
CA ASP A 228 -12.75 12.20 -17.86
C ASP A 228 -12.77 11.22 -16.67
N PRO A 229 -13.29 9.99 -16.83
CA PRO A 229 -13.34 8.99 -15.76
C PRO A 229 -11.95 8.52 -15.30
N PHE A 230 -10.92 8.69 -16.15
CA PHE A 230 -9.53 8.31 -15.88
C PHE A 230 -8.64 9.50 -15.53
N TYR A 231 -9.25 10.66 -15.34
CA TYR A 231 -8.50 11.87 -15.01
C TYR A 231 -7.51 11.65 -13.88
N VAL A 232 -6.25 11.91 -14.13
CA VAL A 232 -5.15 11.79 -13.18
C VAL A 232 -4.25 13.01 -13.34
N TRP A 233 -4.23 13.85 -12.34
CA TRP A 233 -3.40 15.07 -12.34
C TRP A 233 -1.89 14.78 -12.57
N TYR A 234 -1.45 13.58 -12.15
CA TYR A 234 -0.06 13.15 -12.31
C TYR A 234 0.29 12.61 -13.71
N SER A 235 -0.66 12.50 -14.64
CA SER A 235 -0.33 12.00 -15.98
C SER A 235 0.71 12.88 -16.68
N GLY A 236 0.61 14.20 -16.53
CA GLY A 236 1.61 15.14 -16.99
C GLY A 236 2.93 15.10 -16.22
N THR A 237 2.91 14.78 -14.90
CA THR A 237 4.12 14.80 -14.06
C THR A 237 5.13 13.73 -14.44
N ILE A 238 4.69 12.59 -14.92
CA ILE A 238 5.57 11.50 -15.37
C ILE A 238 6.40 11.96 -16.57
N LEU A 239 5.92 12.93 -17.34
CA LEU A 239 6.48 13.36 -18.59
C LEU A 239 7.17 14.72 -18.52
N SER A 240 6.97 15.52 -17.48
CA SER A 240 7.62 16.82 -17.31
C SER A 240 9.02 16.72 -16.71
N ASP A 241 9.90 17.58 -17.12
CA ASP A 241 11.30 17.64 -16.66
C ASP A 241 11.46 18.39 -15.34
N ASP A 242 10.50 19.28 -14.97
CA ASP A 242 10.54 20.06 -13.73
C ASP A 242 9.28 19.84 -12.89
N TYR A 243 9.44 19.20 -11.74
CA TYR A 243 8.38 18.99 -10.78
C TYR A 243 7.80 20.30 -10.20
N ALA A 244 8.60 21.36 -10.15
CA ALA A 244 8.15 22.67 -9.66
C ALA A 244 7.24 23.36 -10.67
N GLU A 245 7.50 23.22 -11.96
CA GLU A 245 6.68 23.77 -13.04
C GLU A 245 5.28 23.13 -13.06
N LEU A 246 5.21 21.83 -12.81
CA LEU A 246 3.96 21.09 -12.71
C LEU A 246 3.07 21.49 -11.54
N LEU A 247 3.64 21.97 -10.45
CA LEU A 247 2.86 22.47 -9.31
C LEU A 247 2.17 23.80 -9.63
N THR A 248 2.69 24.55 -10.60
CA THR A 248 2.21 25.90 -10.94
C THR A 248 1.40 25.95 -12.24
N SER A 249 1.66 25.05 -13.17
CA SER A 249 0.99 25.02 -14.48
C SER A 249 0.83 23.57 -14.94
N PRO A 250 -0.23 22.88 -14.55
CA PRO A 250 -0.51 21.54 -15.03
C PRO A 250 -0.94 21.61 -16.50
N GLU A 251 0.00 21.73 -17.42
CA GLU A 251 -0.27 21.45 -18.82
C GLU A 251 -0.41 19.93 -18.98
N GLU A 252 -1.43 19.52 -19.71
CA GLU A 252 -1.66 18.10 -20.04
C GLU A 252 -0.55 17.66 -21.01
N ALA A 253 0.59 17.23 -20.48
CA ALA A 253 1.63 16.60 -21.29
C ALA A 253 1.15 15.20 -21.68
N GLU A 254 0.82 15.00 -22.93
CA GLU A 254 0.49 13.68 -23.47
C GLU A 254 1.75 12.85 -23.72
N ILE A 255 1.63 11.52 -23.54
CA ILE A 255 2.73 10.59 -23.89
C ILE A 255 3.13 10.73 -25.36
N THR A 256 2.17 11.05 -26.22
CA THR A 256 2.37 11.33 -27.65
C THR A 256 3.32 12.47 -27.87
N ASP A 257 3.13 13.61 -27.18
CA ASP A 257 3.96 14.79 -27.32
C ASP A 257 5.39 14.53 -26.82
N PHE A 258 5.52 13.84 -25.71
CA PHE A 258 6.83 13.44 -25.19
C PHE A 258 7.58 12.50 -26.14
N VAL A 259 6.88 11.53 -26.75
CA VAL A 259 7.50 10.59 -27.72
C VAL A 259 7.81 11.30 -29.02
N GLU A 260 7.06 12.30 -29.45
CA GLU A 260 7.38 13.12 -30.61
C GLU A 260 8.62 13.98 -30.38
N GLU A 261 8.82 14.52 -29.17
CA GLU A 261 9.96 15.37 -28.84
C GLU A 261 11.24 14.58 -28.52
N TYR A 262 11.16 13.54 -27.70
CA TYR A 262 12.33 12.80 -27.19
C TYR A 262 12.49 11.40 -27.81
N GLY A 263 11.51 10.94 -28.56
CA GLY A 263 11.47 9.59 -29.15
C GLY A 263 11.26 8.48 -28.11
N VAL A 264 11.09 7.24 -28.60
CA VAL A 264 10.93 6.04 -27.76
C VAL A 264 12.17 5.81 -26.87
N LEU A 265 13.36 6.18 -27.34
CA LEU A 265 14.60 6.04 -26.57
C LEU A 265 14.61 6.99 -25.35
N GLY A 266 14.08 8.20 -25.48
CA GLY A 266 13.92 9.12 -24.34
C GLY A 266 13.00 8.55 -23.24
N LEU A 267 11.93 7.88 -23.63
CA LEU A 267 11.05 7.20 -22.68
C LEU A 267 11.76 6.05 -21.94
N ILE A 268 12.56 5.25 -22.67
CA ILE A 268 13.34 4.16 -22.06
C ILE A 268 14.40 4.71 -21.10
N ASP A 269 15.08 5.79 -21.46
CA ASP A 269 16.08 6.43 -20.62
C ASP A 269 15.45 7.00 -19.34
N ARG A 270 14.30 7.61 -19.46
CA ARG A 270 13.53 8.11 -18.30
C ARG A 270 13.11 6.99 -17.36
N LEU A 271 12.60 5.87 -17.87
CA LEU A 271 12.26 4.70 -17.06
C LEU A 271 13.49 4.09 -16.38
N ALA A 272 14.62 4.03 -17.10
CA ALA A 272 15.88 3.53 -16.55
C ALA A 272 16.41 4.44 -15.42
N ASN A 273 16.36 5.74 -15.59
CA ASN A 273 16.74 6.72 -14.57
C ASN A 273 15.81 6.65 -13.36
N GLY A 274 14.49 6.54 -13.57
CA GLY A 274 13.52 6.31 -12.52
C GLY A 274 13.83 5.05 -11.70
N LEU A 275 14.18 3.95 -12.36
CA LEU A 275 14.59 2.70 -11.69
C LEU A 275 15.88 2.89 -10.86
N ILE A 276 16.86 3.63 -11.36
CA ILE A 276 18.09 3.91 -10.61
C ILE A 276 17.80 4.75 -9.36
N ILE A 277 16.98 5.80 -9.50
CA ILE A 277 16.54 6.64 -8.37
C ILE A 277 15.82 5.77 -7.33
N LEU A 278 14.92 4.91 -7.77
CA LEU A 278 14.20 3.97 -6.96
C LEU A 278 15.13 3.05 -6.15
N LEU A 279 16.10 2.40 -6.80
CA LEU A 279 17.07 1.52 -6.15
C LEU A 279 17.93 2.28 -5.12
N ASN A 280 18.32 3.50 -5.43
CA ASN A 280 19.03 4.38 -4.51
C ASN A 280 18.17 4.76 -3.30
N THR A 281 16.91 5.08 -3.52
CA THR A 281 15.96 5.43 -2.45
C THR A 281 15.66 4.22 -1.57
N LEU A 282 15.42 3.05 -2.15
CA LEU A 282 15.25 1.78 -1.42
C LEU A 282 16.43 1.47 -0.50
N SER A 283 17.65 1.68 -0.99
CA SER A 283 18.86 1.44 -0.18
C SER A 283 18.95 2.36 1.03
N ARG A 284 18.37 3.56 0.97
CA ARG A 284 18.32 4.53 2.08
C ARG A 284 17.18 4.21 3.07
N ILE A 285 16.01 3.85 2.56
CA ILE A 285 14.81 3.55 3.38
C ILE A 285 15.02 2.25 4.18
N LEU A 286 15.50 1.18 3.52
CA LEU A 286 15.63 -0.15 4.14
C LEU A 286 16.83 -0.32 5.08
N PHE A 287 17.44 0.72 5.59
CA PHE A 287 18.75 0.62 6.25
C PHE A 287 19.75 -0.20 5.39
N PRO A 288 20.89 0.32 4.99
CA PRO A 288 21.77 -0.33 4.02
C PRO A 288 22.06 -1.80 4.31
N PHE A 289 22.10 -2.19 5.61
CA PHE A 289 22.36 -3.56 6.03
C PHE A 289 21.17 -4.51 5.84
N LEU A 290 19.94 -4.05 5.96
CA LEU A 290 18.75 -4.89 5.70
C LEU A 290 18.59 -5.14 4.20
N PHE A 291 18.91 -4.15 3.37
CA PHE A 291 18.92 -4.32 1.91
C PHE A 291 19.92 -5.40 1.47
N ILE A 292 21.12 -5.44 2.06
CA ILE A 292 22.13 -6.48 1.80
C ILE A 292 21.63 -7.86 2.24
N LEU A 293 20.82 -7.95 3.29
CA LEU A 293 20.29 -9.24 3.77
C LEU A 293 19.21 -9.84 2.85
N ILE A 294 18.55 -9.04 2.00
CA ILE A 294 17.50 -9.52 1.09
C ILE A 294 18.03 -10.60 0.13
N PRO A 295 19.10 -10.38 -0.67
CA PRO A 295 19.66 -11.41 -1.53
C PRO A 295 20.09 -12.66 -0.78
N PHE A 296 20.68 -12.51 0.42
CA PHE A 296 21.06 -13.64 1.26
C PHE A 296 19.84 -14.42 1.75
N GLY A 297 18.77 -13.74 2.17
CA GLY A 297 17.51 -14.35 2.56
C GLY A 297 16.88 -15.14 1.40
N ILE A 298 16.89 -14.58 0.19
CA ILE A 298 16.42 -15.24 -1.03
C ILE A 298 17.25 -16.50 -1.33
N LEU A 299 18.58 -16.37 -1.36
CA LEU A 299 19.49 -17.49 -1.63
C LEU A 299 19.37 -18.58 -0.57
N PHE A 300 19.23 -18.23 0.71
CA PHE A 300 19.06 -19.17 1.80
C PHE A 300 17.72 -19.89 1.70
N SER A 301 16.65 -19.20 1.36
CA SER A 301 15.33 -19.79 1.15
C SER A 301 15.28 -20.77 -0.02
N LEU A 302 16.10 -20.55 -1.06
CA LEU A 302 16.21 -21.44 -2.21
C LEU A 302 17.03 -22.71 -1.90
N ARG A 303 17.95 -22.65 -0.92
CA ARG A 303 18.79 -23.80 -0.51
C ARG A 303 18.09 -24.80 0.39
N LEU A 304 17.08 -24.39 1.12
CA LEU A 304 16.39 -25.22 2.08
C LEU A 304 15.23 -25.98 1.40
N VAL A 305 15.55 -27.25 1.04
CA VAL A 305 14.64 -28.41 0.99
C VAL A 305 13.50 -28.42 -0.05
N ASP A 306 13.30 -29.63 -0.62
CA ASP A 306 12.18 -30.08 -1.44
C ASP A 306 11.86 -29.28 -2.72
N GLN A 307 12.13 -29.88 -3.87
CA GLN A 307 11.98 -29.28 -5.21
C GLN A 307 10.58 -28.67 -5.45
N LYS A 308 9.54 -29.23 -4.86
CA LYS A 308 8.16 -28.74 -4.99
C LYS A 308 7.92 -27.45 -4.19
N LEU A 309 8.46 -27.41 -2.97
CA LEU A 309 8.41 -26.23 -2.10
C LEU A 309 9.30 -25.11 -2.61
N ASN A 310 10.46 -25.44 -3.17
CA ASN A 310 11.38 -24.49 -3.79
C ASN A 310 10.81 -23.83 -5.03
N ARG A 311 10.01 -24.53 -5.82
CA ARG A 311 9.32 -23.96 -7.00
C ARG A 311 8.22 -23.00 -6.59
N ILE A 312 7.48 -23.29 -5.54
CA ILE A 312 6.48 -22.39 -4.96
C ILE A 312 7.18 -21.17 -4.38
N LYS A 313 8.24 -21.34 -3.58
CA LYS A 313 9.02 -20.25 -2.99
C LYS A 313 9.69 -19.37 -4.05
N ALA A 314 10.26 -19.94 -5.10
CA ALA A 314 10.85 -19.18 -6.20
C ALA A 314 9.82 -18.33 -6.94
N ASN A 315 8.61 -18.87 -7.17
CA ASN A 315 7.52 -18.10 -7.74
C ASN A 315 7.09 -16.95 -6.80
N TRP A 316 7.07 -17.18 -5.50
CA TRP A 316 6.75 -16.15 -4.50
C TRP A 316 7.80 -15.06 -4.41
N ILE A 317 9.07 -15.42 -4.46
CA ILE A 317 10.17 -14.45 -4.49
C ILE A 317 10.08 -13.59 -5.74
N MET A 318 9.82 -14.20 -6.90
CA MET A 318 9.61 -13.46 -8.14
C MET A 318 8.40 -12.52 -8.06
N ILE A 319 7.31 -12.97 -7.45
CA ILE A 319 6.12 -12.15 -7.20
C ILE A 319 6.43 -10.99 -6.26
N ILE A 320 7.13 -11.23 -5.16
CA ILE A 320 7.53 -10.19 -4.21
C ILE A 320 8.45 -9.16 -4.90
N ILE A 321 9.41 -9.62 -5.72
CA ILE A 321 10.27 -8.73 -6.50
C ILE A 321 9.45 -7.90 -7.49
N ILE A 322 8.55 -8.53 -8.24
CA ILE A 322 7.67 -7.83 -9.20
C ILE A 322 6.78 -6.83 -8.47
N ILE A 323 6.19 -7.22 -7.34
CA ILE A 323 5.37 -6.32 -6.50
C ILE A 323 6.23 -5.16 -5.98
N SER A 324 7.44 -5.45 -5.49
CA SER A 324 8.34 -4.41 -5.00
C SER A 324 8.74 -3.42 -6.09
N ILE A 325 9.00 -3.91 -7.31
CA ILE A 325 9.33 -3.07 -8.46
C ILE A 325 8.11 -2.26 -8.93
N LEU A 326 6.90 -2.82 -8.82
CA LEU A 326 5.67 -2.16 -9.28
C LEU A 326 5.01 -1.25 -8.22
N ILE A 327 5.31 -1.42 -6.94
CA ILE A 327 4.70 -0.63 -5.84
C ILE A 327 5.49 0.63 -5.53
N ILE A 328 6.71 0.75 -6.04
CA ILE A 328 7.57 1.89 -5.75
C ILE A 328 7.64 2.74 -7.02
N PRO A 329 6.83 3.79 -7.12
CA PRO A 329 6.95 4.79 -8.19
C PRO A 329 8.14 5.70 -7.95
#